data_6ff592ab212f9b445c43a2b0c9fa77ba
#
_entry.id   6ff592ab212f9b445c43a2b0c9fa77ba
#
_cell.length_a   1.000
_cell.length_b   1.000
_cell.length_c   1.000
_cell.angle_alpha   90.00
_cell.angle_beta   90.00
_cell.angle_gamma   90.00
#
_symmetry.space_group_name_H-M   'P 1'
#
loop_
_entity.id
_entity.type
_entity.pdbx_description
1 polymer ?
#
loop_
_entity_poly.entity_id
_entity_poly.type
_entity_poly.pdbx_seq_one_letter_code
_entity_poly.pdbx_strand_id
1 'polypeptide(L)'
;MPPSTIGVVGAGQMGNGIAHVAAAAGLSVVLADVEDRFLDRARGAIDKNLDREVTKGRRTAAEKSAALERISTTTDLERLSGVDLVIEAIVEEEEAKTALFRRLDSVCPPGTIFASNTSSISITRLAAATKRADRFIGMHFMNPVPVMDLVEVIRGIATSDETARAVEELARKMGKTPISCNDSPGFVSNRVLMPMVNEAIEALREGVGTREAIDAIMKLGMNHPMGPLTLADFIGLDTCLSILRVLQQGFGDPRYRPSPLLVKMVDAGWLGRKTGKGFYEYPPAPVRS
;
A
#
# COMPACT_ATOMS: atom_id res chain seq x y z
N MET A 1 14.45 -15.20 -15.36
CA MET A 1 15.15 -15.00 -14.07
C MET A 1 14.33 -14.00 -13.25
N PRO A 2 14.22 -14.15 -11.94
CA PRO A 2 13.52 -13.15 -11.13
C PRO A 2 14.22 -11.78 -11.22
N PRO A 3 13.47 -10.67 -11.10
CA PRO A 3 14.03 -9.33 -11.12
C PRO A 3 15.15 -9.15 -10.08
N SER A 4 16.23 -8.49 -10.47
CA SER A 4 17.39 -8.19 -9.63
C SER A 4 17.58 -6.71 -9.37
N THR A 5 17.13 -5.86 -10.30
CA THR A 5 17.15 -4.41 -10.20
C THR A 5 15.73 -3.86 -10.24
N ILE A 6 15.36 -3.09 -9.23
CA ILE A 6 14.00 -2.59 -9.04
C ILE A 6 13.99 -1.07 -9.04
N GLY A 7 13.10 -0.49 -9.84
CA GLY A 7 12.70 0.90 -9.73
C GLY A 7 11.54 1.03 -8.74
N VAL A 8 11.59 1.96 -7.82
CA VAL A 8 10.45 2.35 -6.97
C VAL A 8 10.15 3.81 -7.24
N VAL A 9 8.94 4.12 -7.70
CA VAL A 9 8.53 5.49 -8.02
C VAL A 9 7.53 5.98 -6.99
N GLY A 10 7.89 7.06 -6.31
CA GLY A 10 7.20 7.60 -5.14
C GLY A 10 7.97 7.25 -3.86
N ALA A 11 8.58 8.26 -3.21
CA ALA A 11 9.38 8.11 -1.99
C ALA A 11 8.58 8.36 -0.69
N GLY A 12 7.24 8.34 -0.79
CA GLY A 12 6.32 8.43 0.34
C GLY A 12 6.44 7.24 1.30
N GLN A 13 5.47 7.14 2.21
CA GLN A 13 5.45 6.09 3.25
C GLN A 13 5.52 4.67 2.67
N MET A 14 4.78 4.39 1.60
CA MET A 14 4.78 3.07 0.98
C MET A 14 6.07 2.84 0.19
N GLY A 15 6.48 3.77 -0.67
CA GLY A 15 7.65 3.61 -1.52
C GLY A 15 8.96 3.49 -0.73
N ASN A 16 9.15 4.28 0.34
CA ASN A 16 10.34 4.08 1.19
C ASN A 16 10.34 2.69 1.86
N GLY A 17 9.18 2.21 2.31
CA GLY A 17 9.04 0.87 2.89
C GLY A 17 9.33 -0.23 1.87
N ILE A 18 8.86 -0.10 0.62
CA ILE A 18 9.13 -1.05 -0.47
C ILE A 18 10.62 -1.05 -0.83
N ALA A 19 11.22 0.14 -0.99
CA ALA A 19 12.66 0.28 -1.25
C ALA A 19 13.50 -0.34 -0.12
N HIS A 20 13.09 -0.13 1.14
CA HIS A 20 13.73 -0.73 2.32
C HIS A 20 13.76 -2.26 2.22
N VAL A 21 12.58 -2.92 2.10
CA VAL A 21 12.51 -4.38 2.11
C VAL A 21 13.18 -5.00 0.89
N ALA A 22 13.14 -4.33 -0.27
CA ALA A 22 13.84 -4.76 -1.47
C ALA A 22 15.37 -4.73 -1.29
N ALA A 23 15.93 -3.62 -0.82
CA ALA A 23 17.35 -3.48 -0.58
C ALA A 23 17.87 -4.42 0.53
N ALA A 24 17.07 -4.59 1.58
CA ALA A 24 17.33 -5.52 2.67
C ALA A 24 17.37 -6.99 2.20
N ALA A 25 16.63 -7.33 1.15
CA ALA A 25 16.62 -8.63 0.48
C ALA A 25 17.75 -8.81 -0.56
N GLY A 26 18.66 -7.84 -0.67
CA GLY A 26 19.81 -7.91 -1.56
C GLY A 26 19.55 -7.47 -3.00
N LEU A 27 18.45 -6.76 -3.26
CA LEU A 27 18.11 -6.21 -4.57
C LEU A 27 18.74 -4.82 -4.76
N SER A 28 19.13 -4.48 -5.99
CA SER A 28 19.50 -3.11 -6.35
C SER A 28 18.23 -2.27 -6.54
N VAL A 29 18.17 -1.10 -5.92
CA VAL A 29 16.99 -0.25 -5.93
C VAL A 29 17.31 1.14 -6.46
N VAL A 30 16.53 1.60 -7.43
CA VAL A 30 16.50 2.99 -7.88
C VAL A 30 15.21 3.60 -7.34
N LEU A 31 15.31 4.43 -6.30
CA LEU A 31 14.17 5.15 -5.70
C LEU A 31 14.02 6.51 -6.40
N ALA A 32 12.90 6.70 -7.08
CA ALA A 32 12.60 7.93 -7.82
C ALA A 32 11.45 8.72 -7.18
N ASP A 33 11.56 10.05 -7.15
CA ASP A 33 10.49 10.96 -6.78
C ASP A 33 10.67 12.30 -7.51
N VAL A 34 9.68 13.17 -7.47
CA VAL A 34 9.69 14.47 -8.16
C VAL A 34 10.63 15.50 -7.53
N GLU A 35 11.02 15.34 -6.26
CA GLU A 35 11.86 16.28 -5.52
C GLU A 35 12.86 15.57 -4.61
N ASP A 36 14.09 16.07 -4.54
CA ASP A 36 15.17 15.53 -3.69
C ASP A 36 14.78 15.50 -2.20
N ARG A 37 14.03 16.47 -1.72
CA ARG A 37 13.57 16.51 -0.30
C ARG A 37 12.75 15.29 0.11
N PHE A 38 11.98 14.68 -0.82
CA PHE A 38 11.23 13.46 -0.55
C PHE A 38 12.17 12.24 -0.51
N LEU A 39 13.16 12.22 -1.41
CA LEU A 39 14.19 11.19 -1.46
C LEU A 39 15.06 11.17 -0.20
N ASP A 40 15.49 12.34 0.26
CA ASP A 40 16.29 12.50 1.50
C ASP A 40 15.50 12.05 2.73
N ARG A 41 14.21 12.43 2.81
CA ARG A 41 13.33 11.99 3.89
C ARG A 41 13.14 10.47 3.86
N ALA A 42 12.98 9.88 2.69
CA ALA A 42 12.83 8.44 2.52
C ALA A 42 14.10 7.70 2.98
N ARG A 43 15.29 8.14 2.55
CA ARG A 43 16.57 7.57 2.99
C ARG A 43 16.72 7.64 4.50
N GLY A 44 16.40 8.78 5.12
CA GLY A 44 16.43 8.94 6.57
C GLY A 44 15.44 8.03 7.30
N ALA A 45 14.26 7.78 6.72
CA ALA A 45 13.29 6.86 7.28
C ALA A 45 13.76 5.40 7.18
N ILE A 46 14.34 5.01 6.05
CA ILE A 46 14.92 3.68 5.82
C ILE A 46 16.06 3.44 6.80
N ASP A 47 16.99 4.38 6.92
CA ASP A 47 18.14 4.31 7.83
C ASP A 47 17.67 4.07 9.27
N LYS A 48 16.73 4.89 9.78
CA LYS A 48 16.15 4.74 11.11
C LYS A 48 15.43 3.40 11.33
N ASN A 49 14.77 2.86 10.31
CA ASN A 49 14.09 1.59 10.41
C ASN A 49 15.10 0.44 10.47
N LEU A 50 16.16 0.48 9.66
CA LEU A 50 17.26 -0.49 9.71
C LEU A 50 18.00 -0.42 11.04
N ASP A 51 18.21 0.78 11.63
CA ASP A 51 18.77 0.91 12.98
C ASP A 51 17.95 0.18 14.05
N ARG A 52 16.63 0.29 13.95
CA ARG A 52 15.73 -0.44 14.86
C ARG A 52 15.83 -1.96 14.69
N GLU A 53 16.06 -2.44 13.46
CA GLU A 53 16.29 -3.87 13.19
C GLU A 53 17.62 -4.33 13.79
N VAL A 54 18.69 -3.53 13.68
CA VAL A 54 19.99 -3.80 14.30
C VAL A 54 19.85 -3.82 15.82
N THR A 55 19.23 -2.80 16.41
CA THR A 55 19.00 -2.71 17.87
C THR A 55 18.22 -3.91 18.41
N LYS A 56 17.30 -4.48 17.61
CA LYS A 56 16.50 -5.66 17.98
C LYS A 56 17.19 -6.98 17.65
N GLY A 57 18.44 -6.96 17.17
CA GLY A 57 19.19 -8.15 16.81
C GLY A 57 18.66 -8.90 15.57
N ARG A 58 17.81 -8.27 14.76
CA ARG A 58 17.24 -8.85 13.53
C ARG A 58 18.16 -8.70 12.32
N ARG A 59 19.15 -7.80 12.42
CA ARG A 59 20.13 -7.49 11.38
C ARG A 59 21.43 -7.04 12.02
N THR A 60 22.54 -7.29 11.36
CA THR A 60 23.84 -6.76 11.73
C THR A 60 24.07 -5.35 11.17
N ALA A 61 25.03 -4.60 11.73
CA ALA A 61 25.43 -3.29 11.21
C ALA A 61 25.98 -3.39 9.77
N ALA A 62 26.68 -4.47 9.45
CA ALA A 62 27.19 -4.72 8.10
C ALA A 62 26.04 -4.94 7.08
N GLU A 63 25.02 -5.70 7.44
CA GLU A 63 23.83 -5.88 6.59
C GLU A 63 23.04 -4.60 6.39
N LYS A 64 22.95 -3.74 7.44
CA LYS A 64 22.38 -2.40 7.31
C LYS A 64 23.15 -1.59 6.28
N SER A 65 24.49 -1.47 6.41
CA SER A 65 25.33 -0.70 5.46
C SER A 65 25.12 -1.19 4.04
N ALA A 66 25.23 -2.51 3.84
CA ALA A 66 25.03 -3.13 2.53
C ALA A 66 23.63 -2.88 1.93
N ALA A 67 22.57 -2.82 2.76
CA ALA A 67 21.24 -2.50 2.29
C ALA A 67 21.13 -1.02 1.83
N LEU A 68 21.70 -0.08 2.59
CA LEU A 68 21.72 1.33 2.22
C LEU A 68 22.53 1.60 0.94
N GLU A 69 23.63 0.91 0.72
CA GLU A 69 24.47 1.00 -0.47
C GLU A 69 23.73 0.54 -1.75
N ARG A 70 22.76 -0.36 -1.63
CA ARG A 70 21.94 -0.82 -2.76
C ARG A 70 20.88 0.16 -3.19
N ILE A 71 20.65 1.25 -2.45
CA ILE A 71 19.62 2.24 -2.78
C ILE A 71 20.28 3.47 -3.40
N SER A 72 20.02 3.68 -4.68
CA SER A 72 20.29 4.95 -5.36
C SER A 72 19.00 5.77 -5.46
N THR A 73 19.13 7.09 -5.44
CA THR A 73 17.99 8.03 -5.53
C THR A 73 18.10 8.88 -6.79
N THR A 74 16.95 9.28 -7.35
CA THR A 74 16.93 10.15 -8.54
C THR A 74 15.61 10.91 -8.67
N THR A 75 15.68 12.10 -9.27
CA THR A 75 14.49 12.83 -9.75
C THR A 75 14.26 12.63 -11.26
N ASP A 76 15.13 11.89 -11.92
CA ASP A 76 15.08 11.63 -13.35
C ASP A 76 14.60 10.20 -13.63
N LEU A 77 13.44 10.06 -14.29
CA LEU A 77 12.86 8.77 -14.65
C LEU A 77 13.68 8.00 -15.70
N GLU A 78 14.55 8.67 -16.47
CA GLU A 78 15.42 8.00 -17.46
C GLU A 78 16.39 7.02 -16.78
N ARG A 79 16.71 7.23 -15.50
CA ARG A 79 17.52 6.31 -14.68
C ARG A 79 16.85 4.96 -14.45
N LEU A 80 15.57 4.83 -14.77
CA LEU A 80 14.83 3.58 -14.69
C LEU A 80 14.92 2.73 -15.97
N SER A 81 15.62 3.20 -17.01
CA SER A 81 15.75 2.47 -18.27
C SER A 81 16.47 1.12 -18.17
N GLY A 82 17.20 0.88 -17.08
CA GLY A 82 17.94 -0.37 -16.85
C GLY A 82 17.35 -1.30 -15.79
N VAL A 83 16.12 -1.02 -15.28
CA VAL A 83 15.52 -1.86 -14.22
C VAL A 83 14.69 -3.00 -14.81
N ASP A 84 14.68 -4.14 -14.09
CA ASP A 84 13.89 -5.32 -14.47
C ASP A 84 12.40 -5.15 -14.17
N LEU A 85 12.10 -4.41 -13.10
CA LEU A 85 10.74 -4.19 -12.62
C LEU A 85 10.61 -2.80 -11.99
N VAL A 86 9.49 -2.11 -12.25
CA VAL A 86 9.13 -0.85 -11.60
C VAL A 86 7.92 -1.07 -10.69
N ILE A 87 8.01 -0.65 -9.42
CA ILE A 87 6.89 -0.59 -8.48
C ILE A 87 6.50 0.88 -8.31
N GLU A 88 5.32 1.23 -8.75
CA GLU A 88 4.75 2.56 -8.56
C GLU A 88 4.07 2.64 -7.18
N ALA A 89 4.38 3.70 -6.42
CA ALA A 89 3.82 4.01 -5.11
C ALA A 89 3.61 5.53 -4.90
N ILE A 90 3.14 6.23 -5.96
CA ILE A 90 2.78 7.65 -5.92
C ILE A 90 1.40 7.86 -5.26
N VAL A 91 0.87 9.09 -5.33
CA VAL A 91 -0.47 9.42 -4.84
C VAL A 91 -1.55 8.53 -5.47
N GLU A 92 -2.63 8.24 -4.72
CA GLU A 92 -3.69 7.32 -5.15
C GLU A 92 -4.70 8.06 -6.07
N GLU A 93 -4.20 8.50 -7.22
CA GLU A 93 -4.95 9.20 -8.27
C GLU A 93 -4.73 8.50 -9.61
N GLU A 94 -5.82 8.05 -10.24
CA GLU A 94 -5.76 7.24 -11.48
C GLU A 94 -5.07 7.99 -12.63
N GLU A 95 -5.36 9.27 -12.78
CA GLU A 95 -4.78 10.11 -13.84
C GLU A 95 -3.27 10.26 -13.67
N ALA A 96 -2.81 10.52 -12.44
CA ALA A 96 -1.40 10.65 -12.12
C ALA A 96 -0.64 9.34 -12.37
N LYS A 97 -1.20 8.21 -11.94
CA LYS A 97 -0.60 6.88 -12.18
C LYS A 97 -0.58 6.54 -13.67
N THR A 98 -1.65 6.81 -14.39
CA THR A 98 -1.75 6.60 -15.84
C THR A 98 -0.71 7.42 -16.61
N ALA A 99 -0.56 8.70 -16.26
CA ALA A 99 0.45 9.56 -16.87
C ALA A 99 1.88 9.06 -16.61
N LEU A 100 2.17 8.63 -15.37
CA LEU A 100 3.44 8.05 -15.00
C LEU A 100 3.73 6.77 -15.80
N PHE A 101 2.79 5.82 -15.88
CA PHE A 101 3.01 4.57 -16.61
C PHE A 101 3.19 4.78 -18.11
N ARG A 102 2.50 5.75 -18.73
CA ARG A 102 2.77 6.15 -20.13
C ARG A 102 4.19 6.66 -20.29
N ARG A 103 4.68 7.45 -19.36
CA ARG A 103 6.07 7.95 -19.40
C ARG A 103 7.06 6.80 -19.21
N LEU A 104 6.86 5.93 -18.23
CA LEU A 104 7.70 4.76 -17.98
C LEU A 104 7.71 3.81 -19.19
N ASP A 105 6.58 3.66 -19.89
CA ASP A 105 6.47 2.82 -21.08
C ASP A 105 7.36 3.30 -22.24
N SER A 106 7.67 4.61 -22.27
CA SER A 106 8.61 5.19 -23.23
C SER A 106 10.08 5.10 -22.80
N VAL A 107 10.35 4.98 -21.49
CA VAL A 107 11.69 4.98 -20.90
C VAL A 107 12.23 3.56 -20.74
N CYS A 108 11.40 2.66 -20.20
CA CYS A 108 11.82 1.31 -19.86
C CYS A 108 11.78 0.36 -21.08
N PRO A 109 12.74 -0.59 -21.18
CA PRO A 109 12.71 -1.62 -22.21
C PRO A 109 11.40 -2.42 -22.20
N PRO A 110 10.99 -3.02 -23.35
CA PRO A 110 9.75 -3.81 -23.43
C PRO A 110 9.69 -4.98 -22.45
N GLY A 111 10.84 -5.49 -21.99
CA GLY A 111 10.94 -6.58 -21.02
C GLY A 111 10.67 -6.20 -19.57
N THR A 112 10.70 -4.91 -19.22
CA THR A 112 10.48 -4.44 -17.85
C THR A 112 9.03 -4.71 -17.40
N ILE A 113 8.87 -5.30 -16.24
CA ILE A 113 7.55 -5.50 -15.59
C ILE A 113 7.14 -4.21 -14.88
N PHE A 114 5.87 -3.82 -15.02
CA PHE A 114 5.28 -2.72 -14.26
C PHE A 114 4.34 -3.25 -13.18
N ALA A 115 4.52 -2.77 -11.97
CA ALA A 115 3.68 -3.08 -10.84
C ALA A 115 3.15 -1.79 -10.19
N SER A 116 1.87 -1.78 -9.81
CA SER A 116 1.29 -0.68 -9.03
C SER A 116 0.99 -1.12 -7.60
N ASN A 117 1.35 -0.28 -6.62
CA ASN A 117 0.99 -0.48 -5.22
C ASN A 117 -0.37 0.16 -4.88
N THR A 118 -1.21 0.42 -5.88
CA THR A 118 -2.56 0.95 -5.65
C THR A 118 -3.35 0.06 -4.71
N SER A 119 -4.23 0.66 -3.92
CA SER A 119 -5.15 -0.05 -3.02
C SER A 119 -6.53 -0.29 -3.63
N SER A 120 -6.85 0.38 -4.75
CA SER A 120 -8.23 0.41 -5.23
C SER A 120 -8.41 0.67 -6.72
N ILE A 121 -7.38 1.20 -7.41
CA ILE A 121 -7.46 1.51 -8.84
C ILE A 121 -7.29 0.22 -9.65
N SER A 122 -8.12 0.03 -10.68
CA SER A 122 -8.06 -1.16 -11.53
C SER A 122 -6.70 -1.33 -12.21
N ILE A 123 -6.10 -2.48 -11.97
CA ILE A 123 -4.84 -2.90 -12.61
C ILE A 123 -5.02 -3.01 -14.11
N THR A 124 -6.17 -3.52 -14.55
CA THR A 124 -6.53 -3.61 -15.98
C THR A 124 -6.56 -2.24 -16.65
N ARG A 125 -7.13 -1.21 -16.00
CA ARG A 125 -7.14 0.15 -16.55
C ARG A 125 -5.77 0.79 -16.61
N LEU A 126 -4.96 0.63 -15.57
CA LEU A 126 -3.58 1.13 -15.59
C LEU A 126 -2.74 0.42 -16.67
N ALA A 127 -2.89 -0.88 -16.80
CA ALA A 127 -2.21 -1.67 -17.83
C ALA A 127 -2.56 -1.22 -19.25
N ALA A 128 -3.83 -0.87 -19.50
CA ALA A 128 -4.31 -0.39 -20.80
C ALA A 128 -3.66 0.95 -21.24
N ALA A 129 -3.06 1.69 -20.31
CA ALA A 129 -2.30 2.90 -20.63
C ALA A 129 -0.90 2.62 -21.18
N THR A 130 -0.45 1.36 -21.21
CA THR A 130 0.88 0.91 -21.63
C THR A 130 0.80 -0.04 -22.83
N LYS A 131 1.95 -0.31 -23.47
CA LYS A 131 2.07 -1.28 -24.56
C LYS A 131 2.47 -2.69 -24.09
N ARG A 132 2.42 -2.93 -22.75
CA ARG A 132 2.88 -4.16 -22.10
C ARG A 132 1.87 -4.66 -21.04
N ALA A 133 0.60 -4.70 -21.41
CA ALA A 133 -0.47 -5.12 -20.49
C ALA A 133 -0.26 -6.54 -19.93
N ASP A 134 0.40 -7.43 -20.65
CA ASP A 134 0.81 -8.76 -20.21
C ASP A 134 1.93 -8.75 -19.15
N ARG A 135 2.71 -7.65 -19.07
CA ARG A 135 3.77 -7.40 -18.10
C ARG A 135 3.39 -6.35 -17.05
N PHE A 136 2.08 -6.17 -16.85
CA PHE A 136 1.54 -5.26 -15.86
C PHE A 136 0.78 -6.03 -14.76
N ILE A 137 1.00 -5.64 -13.48
CA ILE A 137 0.44 -6.36 -12.33
C ILE A 137 0.24 -5.42 -11.14
N GLY A 138 -0.61 -5.77 -10.18
CA GLY A 138 -0.68 -5.11 -8.89
C GLY A 138 0.23 -5.79 -7.87
N MET A 139 0.95 -4.99 -7.08
CA MET A 139 1.69 -5.41 -5.89
C MET A 139 1.25 -4.56 -4.70
N HIS A 140 0.13 -4.92 -4.10
CA HIS A 140 -0.44 -4.18 -2.98
C HIS A 140 0.20 -4.60 -1.66
N PHE A 141 1.16 -3.80 -1.21
CA PHE A 141 1.83 -3.96 0.08
C PHE A 141 0.96 -3.40 1.20
N MET A 142 1.04 -4.03 2.39
CA MET A 142 0.34 -3.55 3.58
C MET A 142 1.21 -2.61 4.39
N ASN A 143 0.60 -1.60 5.00
CA ASN A 143 1.30 -0.61 5.82
C ASN A 143 1.34 -1.04 7.30
N PRO A 144 2.51 -1.01 7.97
CA PRO A 144 3.86 -0.62 7.51
C PRO A 144 4.56 -1.75 6.73
N VAL A 145 5.12 -1.43 5.56
CA VAL A 145 5.71 -2.44 4.66
C VAL A 145 6.78 -3.31 5.32
N PRO A 146 7.71 -2.81 6.16
CA PRO A 146 8.72 -3.67 6.79
C PRO A 146 8.14 -4.65 7.83
N VAL A 147 6.91 -4.44 8.29
CA VAL A 147 6.28 -5.21 9.38
C VAL A 147 5.26 -6.20 8.86
N MET A 148 4.49 -5.80 7.86
CA MET A 148 3.39 -6.61 7.33
C MET A 148 3.90 -7.62 6.31
N ASP A 149 3.51 -8.87 6.48
CA ASP A 149 4.02 -9.97 5.63
C ASP A 149 3.30 -10.07 4.29
N LEU A 150 2.02 -9.70 4.22
CA LEU A 150 1.19 -9.87 3.04
C LEU A 150 1.57 -8.90 1.92
N VAL A 151 1.63 -9.44 0.69
CA VAL A 151 1.50 -8.69 -0.56
C VAL A 151 0.37 -9.32 -1.37
N GLU A 152 -0.71 -8.59 -1.63
CA GLU A 152 -1.67 -9.02 -2.63
C GLU A 152 -1.05 -8.84 -4.02
N VAL A 153 -1.02 -9.91 -4.79
CA VAL A 153 -0.54 -9.92 -6.18
C VAL A 153 -1.77 -9.93 -7.08
N ILE A 154 -2.09 -8.77 -7.69
CA ILE A 154 -3.34 -8.56 -8.38
C ILE A 154 -3.14 -8.68 -9.90
N ARG A 155 -3.78 -9.66 -10.50
CA ARG A 155 -3.74 -9.90 -11.93
C ARG A 155 -4.81 -9.09 -12.65
N GLY A 156 -4.38 -8.17 -13.53
CA GLY A 156 -5.26 -7.58 -14.53
C GLY A 156 -5.67 -8.61 -15.59
N ILE A 157 -6.65 -8.28 -16.40
CA ILE A 157 -7.21 -9.22 -17.39
C ILE A 157 -6.17 -9.74 -18.40
N ALA A 158 -5.15 -8.95 -18.71
CA ALA A 158 -4.09 -9.30 -19.66
C ALA A 158 -2.79 -9.80 -18.99
N THR A 159 -2.68 -9.75 -17.66
CA THR A 159 -1.47 -10.15 -16.94
C THR A 159 -1.09 -11.60 -17.23
N SER A 160 0.12 -11.83 -17.75
CA SER A 160 0.60 -13.18 -18.07
C SER A 160 0.93 -14.00 -16.82
N ASP A 161 0.88 -15.33 -16.94
CA ASP A 161 1.33 -16.23 -15.87
C ASP A 161 2.82 -16.08 -15.56
N GLU A 162 3.64 -15.74 -16.58
CA GLU A 162 5.06 -15.48 -16.41
C GLU A 162 5.27 -14.26 -15.49
N THR A 163 4.57 -13.17 -15.77
CA THR A 163 4.62 -11.95 -14.95
C THR A 163 4.19 -12.21 -13.51
N ALA A 164 3.07 -12.93 -13.32
CA ALA A 164 2.57 -13.26 -11.99
C ALA A 164 3.59 -14.10 -11.20
N ARG A 165 4.14 -15.16 -11.80
CA ARG A 165 5.17 -15.99 -11.15
C ARG A 165 6.43 -15.19 -10.79
N ALA A 166 6.94 -14.35 -11.71
CA ALA A 166 8.12 -13.54 -11.45
C ALA A 166 7.92 -12.58 -10.27
N VAL A 167 6.74 -11.97 -10.17
CA VAL A 167 6.39 -11.05 -9.08
C VAL A 167 6.17 -11.77 -7.75
N GLU A 168 5.55 -12.96 -7.76
CA GLU A 168 5.42 -13.78 -6.56
C GLU A 168 6.80 -14.22 -6.02
N GLU A 169 7.70 -14.67 -6.90
CA GLU A 169 9.06 -15.03 -6.51
C GLU A 169 9.81 -13.84 -5.93
N LEU A 170 9.66 -12.66 -6.56
CA LEU A 170 10.24 -11.43 -6.05
C LEU A 170 9.71 -11.08 -4.65
N ALA A 171 8.39 -11.14 -4.44
CA ALA A 171 7.79 -10.87 -3.14
C ALA A 171 8.31 -11.82 -2.05
N ARG A 172 8.43 -13.13 -2.36
CA ARG A 172 9.04 -14.11 -1.44
C ARG A 172 10.50 -13.78 -1.13
N LYS A 173 11.27 -13.38 -2.15
CA LYS A 173 12.68 -12.93 -1.96
C LYS A 173 12.75 -11.70 -1.04
N MET A 174 11.77 -10.81 -1.11
CA MET A 174 11.64 -9.65 -0.22
C MET A 174 11.15 -10.00 1.20
N GLY A 175 11.03 -11.30 1.53
CA GLY A 175 10.56 -11.78 2.83
C GLY A 175 9.04 -11.60 3.01
N LYS A 176 8.28 -11.51 1.91
CA LYS A 176 6.83 -11.35 1.93
C LYS A 176 6.11 -12.64 1.56
N THR A 177 4.84 -12.72 1.95
CA THR A 177 3.92 -13.78 1.56
C THR A 177 3.02 -13.26 0.44
N PRO A 178 3.30 -13.58 -0.83
CA PRO A 178 2.43 -13.21 -1.93
C PRO A 178 1.16 -14.06 -1.94
N ILE A 179 0.02 -13.41 -2.06
CA ILE A 179 -1.28 -14.05 -2.27
C ILE A 179 -1.89 -13.48 -3.54
N SER A 180 -2.09 -14.33 -4.54
CA SER A 180 -2.65 -13.90 -5.82
C SER A 180 -4.16 -13.74 -5.76
N CYS A 181 -4.65 -12.68 -6.41
CA CYS A 181 -6.06 -12.45 -6.67
C CYS A 181 -6.28 -11.80 -8.04
N ASN A 182 -7.53 -11.71 -8.48
CA ASN A 182 -7.87 -11.04 -9.72
C ASN A 182 -8.25 -9.58 -9.47
N ASP A 183 -8.04 -8.74 -10.49
CA ASP A 183 -8.45 -7.34 -10.50
C ASP A 183 -9.96 -7.21 -10.29
N SER A 184 -10.32 -6.54 -9.23
CA SER A 184 -11.71 -6.24 -8.83
C SER A 184 -11.70 -5.03 -7.90
N PRO A 185 -12.74 -4.21 -7.84
CA PRO A 185 -12.79 -3.07 -6.92
C PRO A 185 -12.45 -3.48 -5.48
N GLY A 186 -11.41 -2.85 -4.90
CA GLY A 186 -10.91 -3.12 -3.54
C GLY A 186 -10.17 -4.45 -3.37
N PHE A 187 -9.90 -5.18 -4.45
CA PHE A 187 -9.25 -6.49 -4.45
C PHE A 187 -9.91 -7.47 -3.47
N VAL A 188 -9.17 -8.21 -2.65
CA VAL A 188 -9.75 -9.07 -1.61
C VAL A 188 -9.80 -8.35 -0.28
N SER A 189 -8.69 -7.74 0.14
CA SER A 189 -8.57 -7.16 1.48
C SER A 189 -9.61 -6.08 1.74
N ASN A 190 -9.69 -5.07 0.90
CA ASN A 190 -10.63 -3.96 1.08
C ASN A 190 -12.08 -4.37 0.81
N ARG A 191 -12.30 -5.27 -0.15
CA ARG A 191 -13.65 -5.77 -0.46
C ARG A 191 -14.29 -6.55 0.70
N VAL A 192 -13.49 -7.23 1.52
CA VAL A 192 -13.96 -7.96 2.69
C VAL A 192 -13.97 -7.06 3.92
N LEU A 193 -12.88 -6.33 4.16
CA LEU A 193 -12.69 -5.53 5.36
C LEU A 193 -13.65 -4.35 5.44
N MET A 194 -13.81 -3.58 4.37
CA MET A 194 -14.57 -2.32 4.44
C MET A 194 -16.07 -2.52 4.69
N PRO A 195 -16.77 -3.50 4.09
CA PRO A 195 -18.15 -3.82 4.47
C PRO A 195 -18.29 -4.24 5.94
N MET A 196 -17.34 -5.01 6.48
CA MET A 196 -17.35 -5.39 7.90
C MET A 196 -17.21 -4.15 8.82
N VAL A 197 -16.30 -3.24 8.48
CA VAL A 197 -16.13 -1.98 9.23
C VAL A 197 -17.38 -1.10 9.09
N ASN A 198 -17.92 -0.98 7.88
CA ASN A 198 -19.12 -0.19 7.63
C ASN A 198 -20.35 -0.73 8.38
N GLU A 199 -20.51 -2.06 8.45
CA GLU A 199 -21.59 -2.69 9.21
C GLU A 199 -21.45 -2.46 10.72
N ALA A 200 -20.22 -2.47 11.26
CA ALA A 200 -19.97 -2.11 12.63
C ALA A 200 -20.36 -0.63 12.92
N ILE A 201 -20.14 0.26 11.97
CA ILE A 201 -20.56 1.67 12.05
C ILE A 201 -22.08 1.80 11.97
N GLU A 202 -22.75 1.02 11.12
CA GLU A 202 -24.22 0.98 11.06
C GLU A 202 -24.83 0.44 12.36
N ALA A 203 -24.28 -0.65 12.91
CA ALA A 203 -24.72 -1.19 14.21
C ALA A 203 -24.60 -0.15 15.34
N LEU A 204 -23.52 0.65 15.33
CA LEU A 204 -23.40 1.79 16.27
C LEU A 204 -24.46 2.85 16.00
N ARG A 205 -24.65 3.26 14.74
CA ARG A 205 -25.63 4.28 14.36
C ARG A 205 -27.07 3.89 14.71
N GLU A 206 -27.39 2.61 14.59
CA GLU A 206 -28.73 2.08 14.87
C GLU A 206 -28.97 1.75 16.37
N GLY A 207 -27.92 1.91 17.19
CA GLY A 207 -28.06 1.68 18.64
C GLY A 207 -28.10 0.20 19.03
N VAL A 208 -27.60 -0.69 18.15
CA VAL A 208 -27.50 -2.14 18.46
C VAL A 208 -26.53 -2.38 19.61
N GLY A 209 -25.47 -1.56 19.72
CA GLY A 209 -24.52 -1.61 20.82
C GLY A 209 -23.72 -0.30 20.94
N THR A 210 -23.06 -0.12 22.08
CA THR A 210 -22.10 0.96 22.24
C THR A 210 -20.83 0.64 21.44
N ARG A 211 -20.00 1.64 21.13
CA ARG A 211 -18.71 1.43 20.42
C ARG A 211 -17.82 0.43 21.16
N GLU A 212 -17.80 0.49 22.51
CA GLU A 212 -17.00 -0.40 23.34
C GLU A 212 -17.52 -1.85 23.26
N ALA A 213 -18.88 -2.03 23.27
CA ALA A 213 -19.50 -3.33 23.16
C ALA A 213 -19.23 -3.97 21.79
N ILE A 214 -19.40 -3.22 20.69
CA ILE A 214 -19.13 -3.71 19.32
C ILE A 214 -17.69 -4.18 19.21
N ASP A 215 -16.72 -3.33 19.59
CA ASP A 215 -15.30 -3.67 19.52
C ASP A 215 -14.93 -4.86 20.43
N ALA A 216 -15.48 -4.91 21.66
CA ALA A 216 -15.22 -6.01 22.59
C ALA A 216 -15.78 -7.34 22.08
N ILE A 217 -17.00 -7.36 21.54
CA ILE A 217 -17.61 -8.57 20.97
C ILE A 217 -16.77 -9.13 19.82
N MET A 218 -16.33 -8.26 18.90
CA MET A 218 -15.52 -8.71 17.77
C MET A 218 -14.14 -9.21 18.20
N LYS A 219 -13.54 -8.61 19.23
CA LYS A 219 -12.26 -9.07 19.79
C LYS A 219 -12.40 -10.39 20.55
N LEU A 220 -13.36 -10.49 21.43
CA LEU A 220 -13.48 -11.61 22.37
C LEU A 220 -14.24 -12.80 21.76
N GLY A 221 -15.28 -12.51 20.97
CA GLY A 221 -16.12 -13.54 20.36
C GLY A 221 -15.59 -14.03 19.00
N MET A 222 -15.00 -13.13 18.21
CA MET A 222 -14.51 -13.46 16.86
C MET A 222 -12.98 -13.52 16.77
N ASN A 223 -12.27 -13.37 17.89
CA ASN A 223 -10.82 -13.40 18.00
C ASN A 223 -10.10 -12.37 17.10
N HIS A 224 -10.71 -11.22 16.85
CA HIS A 224 -10.07 -10.16 16.09
C HIS A 224 -8.98 -9.50 16.94
N PRO A 225 -7.80 -9.19 16.39
CA PRO A 225 -6.73 -8.54 17.13
C PRO A 225 -7.10 -7.11 17.56
N MET A 226 -8.04 -6.49 16.83
CA MET A 226 -8.54 -5.13 17.06
C MET A 226 -10.02 -5.07 16.73
N GLY A 227 -10.80 -4.33 17.51
CA GLY A 227 -12.21 -4.11 17.20
C GLY A 227 -12.38 -3.26 15.92
N PRO A 228 -13.49 -3.43 15.18
CA PRO A 228 -13.67 -2.80 13.87
C PRO A 228 -13.72 -1.26 13.92
N LEU A 229 -14.25 -0.66 14.97
CA LEU A 229 -14.30 0.80 15.13
C LEU A 229 -12.92 1.37 15.51
N THR A 230 -12.18 0.68 16.39
CA THR A 230 -10.78 1.00 16.67
C THR A 230 -9.90 0.85 15.43
N LEU A 231 -10.16 -0.16 14.60
CA LEU A 231 -9.45 -0.38 13.33
C LEU A 231 -9.76 0.73 12.32
N ALA A 232 -11.01 1.17 12.21
CA ALA A 232 -11.39 2.30 11.38
C ALA A 232 -10.64 3.58 11.77
N ASP A 233 -10.55 3.87 13.06
CA ASP A 233 -9.78 5.01 13.59
C ASP A 233 -8.27 4.88 13.31
N PHE A 234 -7.74 3.66 13.32
CA PHE A 234 -6.34 3.38 12.98
C PHE A 234 -6.03 3.57 11.50
N ILE A 235 -6.92 3.09 10.61
CA ILE A 235 -6.82 3.27 9.15
C ILE A 235 -6.97 4.76 8.78
N GLY A 236 -7.89 5.43 9.44
CA GLY A 236 -8.37 6.77 9.12
C GLY A 236 -9.74 6.74 8.47
N LEU A 237 -10.69 7.47 9.06
CA LEU A 237 -12.10 7.43 8.61
C LEU A 237 -12.29 7.98 7.20
N ASP A 238 -11.50 8.96 6.77
CA ASP A 238 -11.48 9.47 5.40
C ASP A 238 -10.98 8.40 4.41
N THR A 239 -9.99 7.62 4.78
CA THR A 239 -9.51 6.48 3.99
C THR A 239 -10.59 5.41 3.87
N CYS A 240 -11.24 5.04 4.98
CA CYS A 240 -12.36 4.08 4.97
C CYS A 240 -13.51 4.58 4.06
N LEU A 241 -13.87 5.86 4.16
CA LEU A 241 -14.90 6.48 3.32
C LEU A 241 -14.52 6.45 1.84
N SER A 242 -13.28 6.78 1.51
CA SER A 242 -12.78 6.76 0.13
C SER A 242 -12.86 5.35 -0.46
N ILE A 243 -12.41 4.32 0.27
CA ILE A 243 -12.46 2.93 -0.18
C ILE A 243 -13.90 2.46 -0.39
N LEU A 244 -14.83 2.77 0.53
CA LEU A 244 -16.24 2.41 0.38
C LEU A 244 -16.86 3.07 -0.86
N ARG A 245 -16.50 4.32 -1.16
CA ARG A 245 -16.96 5.01 -2.40
C ARG A 245 -16.42 4.31 -3.64
N VAL A 246 -15.16 3.89 -3.65
CA VAL A 246 -14.58 3.11 -4.76
C VAL A 246 -15.32 1.78 -4.94
N LEU A 247 -15.60 1.06 -3.85
CA LEU A 247 -16.37 -0.19 -3.91
C LEU A 247 -17.79 0.06 -4.46
N GLN A 248 -18.49 1.08 -3.95
CA GLN A 248 -19.84 1.41 -4.39
C GLN A 248 -19.88 1.79 -5.86
N GLN A 249 -18.97 2.62 -6.32
CA GLN A 249 -18.89 3.04 -7.73
C GLN A 249 -18.48 1.88 -8.64
N GLY A 250 -17.47 1.09 -8.21
CA GLY A 250 -16.93 0.01 -9.03
C GLY A 250 -17.90 -1.16 -9.22
N PHE A 251 -18.75 -1.45 -8.22
CA PHE A 251 -19.74 -2.52 -8.32
C PHE A 251 -21.13 -2.01 -8.74
N GLY A 252 -21.42 -0.70 -8.59
CA GLY A 252 -22.77 -0.16 -8.76
C GLY A 252 -23.78 -0.73 -7.76
N ASP A 253 -23.33 -1.29 -6.64
CA ASP A 253 -24.16 -2.02 -5.67
C ASP A 253 -24.33 -1.20 -4.38
N PRO A 254 -25.58 -0.90 -3.97
CA PRO A 254 -25.87 -0.11 -2.78
C PRO A 254 -25.38 -0.74 -1.46
N ARG A 255 -25.06 -2.05 -1.42
CA ARG A 255 -24.48 -2.71 -0.24
C ARG A 255 -23.16 -2.07 0.22
N TYR A 256 -22.43 -1.42 -0.69
CA TYR A 256 -21.17 -0.74 -0.39
C TYR A 256 -21.35 0.74 -0.05
N ARG A 257 -22.59 1.22 0.06
CA ARG A 257 -22.89 2.61 0.43
C ARG A 257 -22.27 2.92 1.81
N PRO A 258 -21.44 3.98 1.91
CA PRO A 258 -20.89 4.39 3.19
C PRO A 258 -21.99 4.74 4.20
N SER A 259 -21.77 4.37 5.46
CA SER A 259 -22.64 4.78 6.58
C SER A 259 -22.77 6.31 6.63
N PRO A 260 -24.00 6.86 6.78
CA PRO A 260 -24.17 8.29 7.00
C PRO A 260 -23.41 8.83 8.21
N LEU A 261 -23.20 7.99 9.24
CA LEU A 261 -22.41 8.36 10.41
C LEU A 261 -20.94 8.56 10.04
N LEU A 262 -20.37 7.64 9.25
CA LEU A 262 -18.99 7.77 8.76
C LEU A 262 -18.81 9.06 7.97
N VAL A 263 -19.73 9.37 7.06
CA VAL A 263 -19.67 10.61 6.26
C VAL A 263 -19.68 11.84 7.18
N LYS A 264 -20.61 11.92 8.13
CA LYS A 264 -20.69 13.04 9.08
C LYS A 264 -19.42 13.20 9.93
N MET A 265 -18.81 12.10 10.36
CA MET A 265 -17.57 12.15 11.14
C MET A 265 -16.42 12.69 10.31
N VAL A 266 -16.29 12.26 9.05
CA VAL A 266 -15.28 12.79 8.13
C VAL A 266 -15.50 14.27 7.84
N ASP A 267 -16.74 14.69 7.59
CA ASP A 267 -17.11 16.10 7.38
C ASP A 267 -16.79 16.97 8.63
N ALA A 268 -16.88 16.39 9.82
CA ALA A 268 -16.50 17.05 11.08
C ALA A 268 -14.99 17.07 11.35
N GLY A 269 -14.17 16.50 10.47
CA GLY A 269 -12.73 16.40 10.66
C GLY A 269 -12.30 15.35 11.71
N TRP A 270 -13.22 14.47 12.13
CA TRP A 270 -12.92 13.37 13.05
C TRP A 270 -12.39 12.17 12.26
N LEU A 271 -11.07 12.19 12.00
CA LEU A 271 -10.46 11.22 11.09
C LEU A 271 -9.75 10.07 11.82
N GLY A 272 -9.99 9.88 13.10
CA GLY A 272 -9.39 8.83 13.92
C GLY A 272 -8.07 9.29 14.57
N ARG A 273 -7.14 8.35 14.74
CA ARG A 273 -5.87 8.60 15.45
C ARG A 273 -5.05 9.77 14.89
N LYS A 274 -5.08 9.99 13.61
CA LYS A 274 -4.29 11.05 12.96
C LYS A 274 -4.73 12.47 13.33
N THR A 275 -5.99 12.65 13.75
CA THR A 275 -6.54 13.93 14.22
C THR A 275 -6.81 13.94 15.72
N GLY A 276 -6.47 12.86 16.44
CA GLY A 276 -6.73 12.71 17.86
C GLY A 276 -8.19 12.38 18.21
N LYS A 277 -9.09 12.31 17.22
CA LYS A 277 -10.51 12.02 17.41
C LYS A 277 -11.09 11.25 16.22
N GLY A 278 -11.85 10.20 16.56
CA GLY A 278 -12.66 9.39 15.66
C GLY A 278 -13.84 8.81 16.43
N PHE A 279 -14.06 7.51 16.35
CA PHE A 279 -14.98 6.80 17.26
C PHE A 279 -14.52 6.89 18.69
N TYR A 280 -13.20 6.95 18.89
CA TYR A 280 -12.55 7.16 20.18
C TYR A 280 -11.77 8.47 20.20
N GLU A 281 -11.41 8.91 21.42
CA GLU A 281 -10.48 10.01 21.62
C GLU A 281 -9.08 9.48 21.89
N TYR A 282 -8.09 10.10 21.27
CA TYR A 282 -6.69 9.73 21.38
C TYR A 282 -5.88 10.90 21.93
N PRO A 283 -4.92 10.64 22.82
CA PRO A 283 -4.03 11.70 23.26
C PRO A 283 -3.31 12.28 22.03
N PRO A 284 -3.01 13.59 22.02
CA PRO A 284 -2.26 14.19 20.94
C PRO A 284 -0.96 13.41 20.74
N ALA A 285 -0.64 13.12 19.45
CA ALA A 285 0.62 12.47 19.16
C ALA A 285 1.76 13.29 19.77
N PRO A 286 2.73 12.64 20.45
CA PRO A 286 3.86 13.38 21.00
C PRO A 286 4.49 14.18 19.88
N VAL A 287 4.65 15.50 20.11
CA VAL A 287 5.33 16.40 19.17
C VAL A 287 6.69 15.77 18.90
N ARG A 288 6.88 15.29 17.68
CA ARG A 288 8.18 14.75 17.26
C ARG A 288 9.12 15.94 17.11
N SER A 289 9.87 16.19 18.19
CA SER A 289 11.01 17.13 18.20
C SER A 289 12.09 16.67 17.22
#